data_016af3c76bc8ec9c92182f0aa8a4cc13
#
_entry.id   016af3c76bc8ec9c92182f0aa8a4cc13
#
_cell.length_a   1.000
_cell.length_b   1.000
_cell.length_c   1.000
_cell.angle_alpha   90.00
_cell.angle_beta   90.00
_cell.angle_gamma   90.00
#
_symmetry.space_group_name_H-M   'P 1'
#
loop_
_entity.id
_entity.type
_entity.pdbx_description
1 polymer ?
#
loop_
_entity_poly.entity_id
_entity_poly.type
_entity_poly.pdbx_seq_one_letter_code
_entity_poly.pdbx_strand_id
1 'polypeptide(L)'
;MNILVAYDGTLNAKKAMKYGIQKLLKSGGNMTILQVFDSSLFVDYGAGPRAEEMARSESARQREEAMQIVRDSSGGLSVRFVVEEGNAFAKIADQVSADRPDLVLAPPRYKEIATSLSCPVTIVPGTILVPVDNTSSPAANIESIVLEAEAAGSKVLVLGVVPVHLYSREERKELERVRKETALSVKELKKTLSAKGIETLEAVRSGYPDEEILKAASEHAVSLILLPSGSTTPSELSKAAAILLDESERLRWPVFLLPSAEAR
;
A
#
# COMPACT_ATOMS: atom_id res chain seq x y z
N MET A 1 8.37 5.69 -13.07
CA MET A 1 7.88 5.82 -11.69
C MET A 1 9.05 6.13 -10.76
N ASN A 2 8.92 7.15 -9.90
CA ASN A 2 9.96 7.52 -8.93
C ASN A 2 9.49 7.13 -7.52
N ILE A 3 10.27 6.30 -6.84
CA ILE A 3 9.91 5.81 -5.50
C ILE A 3 10.91 6.35 -4.47
N LEU A 4 10.40 6.93 -3.38
CA LEU A 4 11.19 7.23 -2.19
C LEU A 4 10.93 6.15 -1.13
N VAL A 5 11.97 5.56 -0.59
CA VAL A 5 11.89 4.59 0.51
C VAL A 5 12.46 5.22 1.77
N ALA A 6 11.64 5.36 2.81
CA ALA A 6 12.12 5.72 4.15
C ALA A 6 12.74 4.48 4.80
N TYR A 7 14.06 4.52 5.01
CA TYR A 7 14.84 3.38 5.47
C TYR A 7 15.42 3.62 6.86
N ASP A 8 15.21 2.69 7.78
CA ASP A 8 15.68 2.75 9.16
C ASP A 8 16.44 1.49 9.62
N GLY A 9 16.86 0.65 8.66
CA GLY A 9 17.58 -0.59 8.94
C GLY A 9 16.71 -1.75 9.45
N THR A 10 15.46 -1.51 9.83
CA THR A 10 14.57 -2.56 10.34
C THR A 10 14.19 -3.58 9.25
N LEU A 11 13.72 -4.75 9.67
CA LEU A 11 13.20 -5.77 8.75
C LEU A 11 12.06 -5.23 7.89
N ASN A 12 11.20 -4.39 8.46
CA ASN A 12 10.08 -3.78 7.73
C ASN A 12 10.57 -2.77 6.68
N ALA A 13 11.59 -1.97 6.98
CA ALA A 13 12.22 -1.09 5.99
C ALA A 13 12.87 -1.88 4.84
N LYS A 14 13.51 -3.03 5.14
CA LYS A 14 14.04 -3.94 4.12
C LYS A 14 12.92 -4.53 3.25
N LYS A 15 11.75 -4.87 3.83
CA LYS A 15 10.56 -5.30 3.07
C LYS A 15 10.04 -4.17 2.18
N ALA A 16 9.93 -2.95 2.69
CA ALA A 16 9.50 -1.78 1.91
C ALA A 16 10.43 -1.54 0.71
N MET A 17 11.73 -1.61 0.91
CA MET A 17 12.73 -1.48 -0.14
C MET A 17 12.59 -2.58 -1.20
N LYS A 18 12.50 -3.85 -0.81
CA LYS A 18 12.31 -4.99 -1.74
C LYS A 18 11.01 -4.85 -2.54
N TYR A 19 9.93 -4.45 -1.88
CA TYR A 19 8.66 -4.16 -2.53
C TYR A 19 8.79 -3.08 -3.60
N GLY A 20 9.49 -1.97 -3.29
CA GLY A 20 9.77 -0.91 -4.24
C GLY A 20 10.59 -1.39 -5.45
N ILE A 21 11.62 -2.20 -5.22
CA ILE A 21 12.43 -2.82 -6.30
C ILE A 21 11.52 -3.65 -7.22
N GLN A 22 10.67 -4.52 -6.66
CA GLN A 22 9.77 -5.36 -7.46
C GLN A 22 8.78 -4.54 -8.29
N LYS A 23 8.26 -3.43 -7.75
CA LYS A 23 7.41 -2.51 -8.51
C LYS A 23 8.18 -1.88 -9.68
N LEU A 24 9.37 -1.37 -9.44
CA LEU A 24 10.18 -0.73 -10.47
C LEU A 24 10.69 -1.69 -11.55
N LEU A 25 10.94 -2.94 -11.22
CA LEU A 25 11.28 -3.98 -12.21
C LEU A 25 10.14 -4.19 -13.22
N LYS A 26 8.89 -3.95 -12.82
CA LYS A 26 7.70 -4.05 -13.69
C LYS A 26 7.39 -2.76 -14.44
N SER A 27 7.53 -1.60 -13.79
CA SER A 27 7.09 -0.30 -14.33
C SER A 27 8.24 0.54 -14.91
N GLY A 28 9.48 0.21 -14.61
CA GLY A 28 10.63 1.08 -14.84
C GLY A 28 10.67 2.28 -13.88
N GLY A 29 11.82 2.97 -13.85
CA GLY A 29 11.99 4.21 -13.09
C GLY A 29 13.16 4.20 -12.13
N ASN A 30 13.09 5.06 -11.10
CA ASN A 30 14.18 5.32 -10.18
C ASN A 30 13.74 5.12 -8.72
N MET A 31 14.70 4.78 -7.86
CA MET A 31 14.48 4.67 -6.41
C MET A 31 15.45 5.58 -5.66
N THR A 32 14.94 6.34 -4.70
CA THR A 32 15.74 6.98 -3.66
C THR A 32 15.51 6.26 -2.34
N ILE A 33 16.56 5.77 -1.70
CA ILE A 33 16.51 5.20 -0.36
C ILE A 33 17.04 6.28 0.58
N LEU A 34 16.18 6.77 1.47
CA LEU A 34 16.53 7.80 2.45
C LEU A 34 16.68 7.17 3.83
N GLN A 35 17.89 7.21 4.37
CA GLN A 35 18.20 6.87 5.75
C GLN A 35 18.40 8.16 6.54
N VAL A 36 17.69 8.30 7.66
CA VAL A 36 17.85 9.45 8.55
C VAL A 36 18.46 9.00 9.87
N PHE A 37 19.56 9.64 10.22
CA PHE A 37 20.23 9.46 11.50
C PHE A 37 19.82 10.60 12.44
N ASP A 38 19.17 10.28 13.54
CA ASP A 38 18.75 11.27 14.53
C ASP A 38 19.77 11.36 15.67
N SER A 39 20.69 12.31 15.54
CA SER A 39 21.72 12.55 16.56
C SER A 39 21.17 13.23 17.82
N SER A 40 20.00 13.87 17.76
CA SER A 40 19.40 14.55 18.93
C SER A 40 19.09 13.60 20.05
N LEU A 41 18.75 12.35 19.75
CA LEU A 41 18.47 11.29 20.72
C LEU A 41 19.64 11.04 21.67
N PHE A 42 20.88 11.27 21.25
CA PHE A 42 22.07 11.02 22.10
C PHE A 42 22.37 12.20 23.02
N VAL A 43 21.98 13.41 22.63
CA VAL A 43 22.13 14.61 23.44
C VAL A 43 21.10 14.63 24.56
N ASP A 44 19.84 14.35 24.23
CA ASP A 44 18.71 14.44 25.16
C ASP A 44 18.75 13.38 26.26
N TYR A 45 19.30 12.19 25.97
CA TYR A 45 19.40 11.09 26.95
C TYR A 45 20.76 11.02 27.64
N GLY A 46 21.65 11.99 27.46
CA GLY A 46 22.97 11.99 28.08
C GLY A 46 23.85 10.79 27.68
N ALA A 47 23.54 10.20 26.53
CA ALA A 47 24.32 9.11 25.96
C ALA A 47 25.67 9.69 25.52
N GLY A 48 26.76 9.21 26.11
CA GLY A 48 28.11 9.75 25.83
C GLY A 48 28.56 9.51 24.39
N PRO A 49 29.69 10.12 23.96
CA PRO A 49 30.24 10.06 22.60
C PRO A 49 30.37 8.64 22.03
N ARG A 50 30.61 7.65 22.90
CA ARG A 50 30.73 6.23 22.51
C ARG A 50 29.40 5.65 21.97
N ALA A 51 28.26 6.08 22.54
CA ALA A 51 26.93 5.61 22.07
C ALA A 51 26.60 6.18 20.69
N GLU A 52 26.96 7.44 20.45
CA GLU A 52 26.80 8.06 19.14
C GLU A 52 27.69 7.39 18.08
N GLU A 53 28.95 7.10 18.40
CA GLU A 53 29.88 6.39 17.51
C GLU A 53 29.35 4.99 17.16
N MET A 54 28.85 4.24 18.14
CA MET A 54 28.23 2.94 17.92
C MET A 54 27.01 3.04 17.00
N ALA A 55 26.15 4.03 17.21
CA ALA A 55 24.96 4.23 16.38
C ALA A 55 25.31 4.64 14.94
N ARG A 56 26.33 5.47 14.76
CA ARG A 56 26.86 5.83 13.42
C ARG A 56 27.44 4.59 12.72
N SER A 57 28.17 3.75 13.45
CA SER A 57 28.71 2.49 12.91
C SER A 57 27.58 1.51 12.51
N GLU A 58 26.55 1.38 13.34
CA GLU A 58 25.37 0.56 13.03
C GLU A 58 24.62 1.11 11.80
N SER A 59 24.42 2.42 11.71
CA SER A 59 23.83 3.08 10.55
C SER A 59 24.62 2.79 9.26
N ALA A 60 25.93 2.83 9.32
CA ALA A 60 26.80 2.50 8.19
C ALA A 60 26.67 1.01 7.78
N ARG A 61 26.60 0.11 8.75
CA ARG A 61 26.38 -1.32 8.51
C ARG A 61 25.01 -1.58 7.83
N GLN A 62 23.96 -0.96 8.33
CA GLN A 62 22.62 -1.06 7.76
C GLN A 62 22.57 -0.55 6.32
N ARG A 63 23.29 0.54 6.03
CA ARG A 63 23.44 1.06 4.67
C ARG A 63 24.13 0.04 3.76
N GLU A 64 25.21 -0.58 4.18
CA GLU A 64 25.91 -1.59 3.38
C GLU A 64 25.03 -2.81 3.11
N GLU A 65 24.28 -3.27 4.10
CA GLU A 65 23.28 -4.33 3.92
C GLU A 65 22.20 -3.94 2.89
N ALA A 66 21.69 -2.70 2.96
CA ALA A 66 20.72 -2.20 1.99
C ALA A 66 21.30 -2.15 0.57
N MET A 67 22.52 -1.64 0.44
CA MET A 67 23.21 -1.59 -0.86
C MET A 67 23.48 -3.00 -1.42
N GLN A 68 23.75 -3.98 -0.57
CA GLN A 68 23.88 -5.37 -1.00
C GLN A 68 22.57 -5.91 -1.54
N ILE A 69 21.45 -5.70 -0.85
CA ILE A 69 20.11 -6.09 -1.33
C ILE A 69 19.80 -5.44 -2.69
N VAL A 70 20.16 -4.17 -2.85
CA VAL A 70 19.98 -3.45 -4.13
C VAL A 70 20.81 -4.11 -5.24
N ARG A 71 22.10 -4.35 -5.00
CA ARG A 71 22.98 -5.03 -5.98
C ARG A 71 22.42 -6.37 -6.44
N ASP A 72 21.92 -7.17 -5.49
CA ASP A 72 21.44 -8.52 -5.73
C ASP A 72 20.06 -8.55 -6.42
N SER A 73 19.25 -7.51 -6.25
CA SER A 73 17.82 -7.55 -6.61
C SER A 73 17.38 -6.51 -7.63
N SER A 74 18.16 -5.45 -7.89
CA SER A 74 17.67 -4.30 -8.66
C SER A 74 17.68 -4.48 -10.18
N GLY A 75 18.38 -5.49 -10.70
CA GLY A 75 18.37 -5.78 -12.14
C GLY A 75 18.80 -4.61 -13.04
N GLY A 76 19.64 -3.69 -12.54
CA GLY A 76 20.09 -2.51 -13.28
C GLY A 76 19.22 -1.25 -13.09
N LEU A 77 18.26 -1.26 -12.15
CA LEU A 77 17.50 -0.08 -11.78
C LEU A 77 18.43 1.02 -11.24
N SER A 78 18.10 2.29 -11.54
CA SER A 78 18.77 3.44 -10.94
C SER A 78 18.31 3.60 -9.49
N VAL A 79 19.23 3.34 -8.55
CA VAL A 79 18.98 3.46 -7.11
C VAL A 79 19.96 4.42 -6.49
N ARG A 80 19.45 5.49 -5.86
CA ARG A 80 20.24 6.48 -5.11
C ARG A 80 20.03 6.24 -3.61
N PHE A 81 21.12 6.21 -2.85
CA PHE A 81 21.08 6.16 -1.39
C PHE A 81 21.45 7.52 -0.81
N VAL A 82 20.57 8.08 0.02
CA VAL A 82 20.74 9.38 0.67
C VAL A 82 20.78 9.15 2.18
N VAL A 83 21.74 9.80 2.85
CA VAL A 83 21.83 9.81 4.31
C VAL A 83 21.69 11.24 4.78
N GLU A 84 20.74 11.50 5.64
CA GLU A 84 20.47 12.79 6.25
C GLU A 84 20.60 12.71 7.77
N GLU A 85 20.89 13.82 8.42
CA GLU A 85 20.94 13.93 9.88
C GLU A 85 19.82 14.83 10.37
N GLY A 86 19.11 14.41 11.44
CA GLY A 86 18.07 15.18 12.09
C GLY A 86 16.75 14.42 12.27
N ASN A 87 15.65 15.16 12.40
CA ASN A 87 14.33 14.56 12.59
C ASN A 87 13.87 13.84 11.32
N ALA A 88 13.56 12.56 11.44
CA ALA A 88 13.20 11.71 10.30
C ALA A 88 11.96 12.20 9.55
N PHE A 89 10.93 12.67 10.25
CA PHE A 89 9.69 13.15 9.63
C PHE A 89 9.95 14.40 8.77
N ALA A 90 10.73 15.36 9.31
CA ALA A 90 11.10 16.57 8.59
C ALA A 90 11.95 16.23 7.36
N LYS A 91 12.97 15.37 7.51
CA LYS A 91 13.86 14.99 6.40
C LYS A 91 13.15 14.22 5.28
N ILE A 92 12.18 13.38 5.63
CA ILE A 92 11.36 12.71 4.62
C ILE A 92 10.49 13.72 3.88
N ALA A 93 9.88 14.69 4.57
CA ALA A 93 9.08 15.74 3.94
C ALA A 93 9.93 16.64 3.03
N ASP A 94 11.16 17.02 3.47
CA ASP A 94 12.11 17.79 2.68
C ASP A 94 12.48 17.03 1.39
N GLN A 95 12.77 15.72 1.51
CA GLN A 95 13.15 14.90 0.37
C GLN A 95 11.98 14.68 -0.60
N VAL A 96 10.74 14.55 -0.10
CA VAL A 96 9.52 14.49 -0.93
C VAL A 96 9.36 15.80 -1.72
N SER A 97 9.58 16.94 -1.08
CA SER A 97 9.48 18.25 -1.72
C SER A 97 10.53 18.44 -2.81
N ALA A 98 11.76 17.93 -2.59
CA ALA A 98 12.87 18.04 -3.53
C ALA A 98 12.73 17.09 -4.72
N ASP A 99 12.45 15.81 -4.47
CA ASP A 99 12.43 14.75 -5.50
C ASP A 99 11.08 14.58 -6.18
N ARG A 100 9.98 15.03 -5.56
CA ARG A 100 8.60 14.84 -6.01
C ARG A 100 8.33 13.39 -6.45
N PRO A 101 8.49 12.40 -5.55
CA PRO A 101 8.28 11.01 -5.89
C PRO A 101 6.81 10.72 -6.20
N ASP A 102 6.58 9.77 -7.08
CA ASP A 102 5.22 9.25 -7.37
C ASP A 102 4.66 8.42 -6.22
N LEU A 103 5.55 7.86 -5.39
CA LEU A 103 5.20 7.00 -4.26
C LEU A 103 6.26 7.05 -3.16
N VAL A 104 5.83 7.15 -1.92
CA VAL A 104 6.67 6.93 -0.74
C VAL A 104 6.37 5.56 -0.14
N LEU A 105 7.40 4.77 0.12
CA LEU A 105 7.32 3.52 0.86
C LEU A 105 7.94 3.71 2.24
N ALA A 106 7.21 3.37 3.28
CA ALA A 106 7.67 3.56 4.65
C ALA A 106 7.33 2.36 5.54
N PRO A 107 8.18 1.99 6.50
CA PRO A 107 7.83 1.01 7.52
C PRO A 107 6.77 1.55 8.49
N PRO A 108 6.05 0.67 9.24
CA PRO A 108 4.93 1.06 10.09
C PRO A 108 5.22 2.14 11.14
N ARG A 109 6.48 2.27 11.58
CA ARG A 109 6.87 3.34 12.52
C ARG A 109 6.64 4.75 11.98
N TYR A 110 6.62 4.91 10.66
CA TYR A 110 6.39 6.19 9.97
C TYR A 110 4.95 6.34 9.47
N LYS A 111 3.98 5.58 9.98
CA LYS A 111 2.57 5.62 9.53
C LYS A 111 1.95 7.03 9.55
N GLU A 112 2.39 7.88 10.48
CA GLU A 112 1.89 9.25 10.61
C GLU A 112 2.30 10.15 9.43
N ILE A 113 3.39 9.82 8.73
CA ILE A 113 3.82 10.53 7.51
C ILE A 113 2.74 10.49 6.43
N ALA A 114 1.98 9.40 6.34
CA ALA A 114 0.93 9.26 5.34
C ALA A 114 -0.15 10.35 5.39
N THR A 115 -0.27 11.07 6.52
CA THR A 115 -1.23 12.16 6.68
C THR A 115 -0.67 13.54 6.36
N SER A 116 0.64 13.68 6.28
CA SER A 116 1.33 14.97 6.20
C SER A 116 2.03 15.23 4.87
N LEU A 117 2.24 14.16 4.06
CA LEU A 117 2.89 14.30 2.76
C LEU A 117 1.89 14.61 1.65
N SER A 118 2.36 15.33 0.64
CA SER A 118 1.59 15.71 -0.55
C SER A 118 1.57 14.65 -1.66
N CYS A 119 2.16 13.49 -1.43
CA CYS A 119 2.21 12.37 -2.37
C CYS A 119 1.69 11.08 -1.72
N PRO A 120 1.27 10.09 -2.52
CA PRO A 120 0.82 8.80 -2.01
C PRO A 120 1.87 8.09 -1.15
N VAL A 121 1.46 7.51 -0.02
CA VAL A 121 2.31 6.77 0.90
C VAL A 121 1.78 5.37 1.12
N THR A 122 2.61 4.36 0.87
CA THR A 122 2.32 2.97 1.23
C THR A 122 3.12 2.56 2.46
N ILE A 123 2.43 2.15 3.50
CA ILE A 123 3.07 1.54 4.67
C ILE A 123 3.28 0.05 4.41
N VAL A 124 4.52 -0.42 4.55
CA VAL A 124 4.91 -1.81 4.25
C VAL A 124 5.60 -2.44 5.47
N PRO A 125 5.10 -3.56 5.99
CA PRO A 125 3.80 -4.18 5.70
C PRO A 125 2.61 -3.35 6.21
N GLY A 126 1.46 -3.48 5.54
CA GLY A 126 0.26 -2.73 5.89
C GLY A 126 -1.02 -3.54 5.68
N THR A 127 -2.11 -2.85 5.35
CA THR A 127 -3.37 -3.47 4.95
C THR A 127 -3.68 -3.10 3.51
N ILE A 128 -3.89 -4.09 2.65
CA ILE A 128 -4.33 -3.91 1.28
C ILE A 128 -5.85 -4.04 1.25
N LEU A 129 -6.56 -3.03 0.75
CA LEU A 129 -8.01 -3.08 0.56
C LEU A 129 -8.33 -3.55 -0.85
N VAL A 130 -9.19 -4.57 -0.96
CA VAL A 130 -9.70 -5.11 -2.23
C VAL A 130 -11.23 -5.02 -2.19
N PRO A 131 -11.85 -4.06 -2.92
CA PRO A 131 -13.30 -3.99 -2.99
C PRO A 131 -13.86 -5.04 -3.94
N VAL A 132 -15.01 -5.59 -3.59
CA VAL A 132 -15.77 -6.54 -4.40
C VAL A 132 -17.25 -6.21 -4.33
N ASP A 133 -18.00 -6.62 -5.36
CA ASP A 133 -19.45 -6.55 -5.43
C ASP A 133 -20.03 -7.93 -5.82
N ASN A 134 -21.33 -7.98 -6.04
CA ASN A 134 -22.01 -9.21 -6.46
C ASN A 134 -21.72 -9.59 -7.93
N THR A 135 -21.12 -8.72 -8.72
CA THR A 135 -20.74 -8.96 -10.12
C THR A 135 -19.26 -9.33 -10.28
N SER A 136 -18.48 -9.11 -9.24
CA SER A 136 -17.04 -9.37 -9.26
C SER A 136 -16.77 -10.87 -9.38
N SER A 137 -15.89 -11.26 -10.30
CA SER A 137 -15.32 -12.60 -10.31
C SER A 137 -14.01 -12.60 -9.51
N PRO A 138 -14.02 -12.98 -8.22
CA PRO A 138 -12.82 -12.93 -7.41
C PRO A 138 -11.67 -13.76 -7.98
N ALA A 139 -12.02 -14.85 -8.71
CA ALA A 139 -11.04 -15.77 -9.29
C ALA A 139 -10.06 -15.11 -10.27
N ALA A 140 -10.54 -14.14 -11.04
CA ALA A 140 -9.75 -13.49 -12.09
C ALA A 140 -8.50 -12.74 -11.57
N ASN A 141 -8.52 -12.28 -10.33
CA ASN A 141 -7.50 -11.40 -9.75
C ASN A 141 -6.75 -12.02 -8.57
N ILE A 142 -7.06 -13.27 -8.17
CA ILE A 142 -6.49 -13.89 -6.95
C ILE A 142 -4.97 -13.92 -6.99
N GLU A 143 -4.36 -14.35 -8.10
CA GLU A 143 -2.91 -14.44 -8.19
C GLU A 143 -2.23 -13.08 -8.05
N SER A 144 -2.81 -12.04 -8.67
CA SER A 144 -2.28 -10.68 -8.57
C SER A 144 -2.41 -10.11 -7.15
N ILE A 145 -3.52 -10.39 -6.47
CA ILE A 145 -3.72 -9.99 -5.07
C ILE A 145 -2.70 -10.70 -4.16
N VAL A 146 -2.52 -12.01 -4.35
CA VAL A 146 -1.55 -12.81 -3.57
C VAL A 146 -0.14 -12.29 -3.78
N LEU A 147 0.29 -12.11 -5.04
CA LEU A 147 1.62 -11.59 -5.36
C LEU A 147 1.88 -10.22 -4.72
N GLU A 148 0.88 -9.32 -4.73
CA GLU A 148 1.02 -8.01 -4.12
C GLU A 148 1.09 -8.09 -2.59
N ALA A 149 0.23 -8.93 -1.98
CA ALA A 149 0.20 -9.12 -0.53
C ALA A 149 1.50 -9.78 0.00
N GLU A 150 2.00 -10.80 -0.68
CA GLU A 150 3.27 -11.47 -0.34
C GLU A 150 4.46 -10.52 -0.51
N ALA A 151 4.51 -9.80 -1.64
CA ALA A 151 5.57 -8.84 -1.92
C ALA A 151 5.68 -7.76 -0.85
N ALA A 152 4.53 -7.22 -0.41
CA ALA A 152 4.46 -6.22 0.65
C ALA A 152 4.51 -6.83 2.06
N GLY A 153 4.33 -8.15 2.22
CA GLY A 153 4.14 -8.82 3.51
C GLY A 153 2.92 -8.28 4.26
N SER A 154 1.87 -7.93 3.53
CA SER A 154 0.69 -7.22 4.01
C SER A 154 -0.50 -8.16 4.14
N LYS A 155 -1.42 -7.83 5.05
CA LYS A 155 -2.73 -8.47 5.12
C LYS A 155 -3.70 -7.85 4.11
N VAL A 156 -4.78 -8.56 3.80
CA VAL A 156 -5.81 -8.11 2.87
C VAL A 156 -7.12 -7.86 3.59
N LEU A 157 -7.75 -6.72 3.34
CA LEU A 157 -9.14 -6.44 3.71
C LEU A 157 -10.01 -6.60 2.45
N VAL A 158 -10.85 -7.61 2.41
CA VAL A 158 -11.86 -7.78 1.38
C VAL A 158 -13.09 -6.99 1.78
N LEU A 159 -13.46 -5.98 1.00
CA LEU A 159 -14.58 -5.09 1.26
C LEU A 159 -15.71 -5.32 0.25
N GLY A 160 -16.83 -5.87 0.69
CA GLY A 160 -18.05 -5.89 -0.09
C GLY A 160 -18.81 -4.57 0.03
N VAL A 161 -19.25 -3.99 -1.10
CA VAL A 161 -20.08 -2.80 -1.07
C VAL A 161 -21.41 -3.07 -1.77
N VAL A 162 -22.51 -2.78 -1.07
CA VAL A 162 -23.88 -2.92 -1.56
C VAL A 162 -24.41 -1.53 -1.91
N PRO A 163 -24.68 -1.22 -3.19
CA PRO A 163 -25.11 0.11 -3.63
C PRO A 163 -26.60 0.33 -3.35
N VAL A 164 -26.95 0.57 -2.08
CA VAL A 164 -28.35 0.66 -1.63
C VAL A 164 -29.14 1.80 -2.28
N HIS A 165 -28.45 2.83 -2.78
CA HIS A 165 -29.07 3.99 -3.45
C HIS A 165 -29.74 3.64 -4.80
N LEU A 166 -29.40 2.48 -5.37
CA LEU A 166 -30.01 1.99 -6.62
C LEU A 166 -31.37 1.34 -6.43
N TYR A 167 -31.78 1.04 -5.19
CA TYR A 167 -32.96 0.26 -4.90
C TYR A 167 -34.02 1.10 -4.19
N SER A 168 -35.23 1.06 -4.74
CA SER A 168 -36.42 1.65 -4.11
C SER A 168 -36.89 0.80 -2.93
N ARG A 169 -37.85 1.32 -2.15
CA ARG A 169 -38.48 0.56 -1.05
C ARG A 169 -39.23 -0.69 -1.52
N GLU A 170 -39.69 -0.70 -2.77
CA GLU A 170 -40.41 -1.83 -3.38
C GLU A 170 -39.49 -2.94 -3.82
N GLU A 171 -38.22 -2.62 -4.12
CA GLU A 171 -37.19 -3.56 -4.56
C GLU A 171 -36.41 -4.21 -3.41
N ARG A 172 -36.98 -4.20 -2.22
CA ARG A 172 -36.34 -4.74 -1.01
C ARG A 172 -35.86 -6.20 -1.16
N LYS A 173 -36.60 -7.04 -1.89
CA LYS A 173 -36.20 -8.45 -2.12
C LYS A 173 -34.95 -8.53 -2.98
N GLU A 174 -34.85 -7.68 -3.98
CA GLU A 174 -33.69 -7.61 -4.85
C GLU A 174 -32.46 -7.09 -4.09
N LEU A 175 -32.61 -6.05 -3.29
CA LEU A 175 -31.56 -5.54 -2.42
C LEU A 175 -31.03 -6.63 -1.46
N GLU A 176 -31.92 -7.42 -0.85
CA GLU A 176 -31.53 -8.54 0.02
C GLU A 176 -30.78 -9.64 -0.75
N ARG A 177 -31.16 -9.89 -2.02
CA ARG A 177 -30.43 -10.80 -2.90
C ARG A 177 -29.02 -10.31 -3.15
N VAL A 178 -28.85 -9.06 -3.60
CA VAL A 178 -27.55 -8.43 -3.87
C VAL A 178 -26.67 -8.43 -2.62
N ARG A 179 -27.26 -8.13 -1.46
CA ARG A 179 -26.54 -8.15 -0.17
C ARG A 179 -25.99 -9.54 0.15
N LYS A 180 -26.78 -10.60 -0.07
CA LYS A 180 -26.34 -11.99 0.14
C LYS A 180 -25.25 -12.39 -0.86
N GLU A 181 -25.42 -12.06 -2.13
CA GLU A 181 -24.45 -12.35 -3.18
C GLU A 181 -23.11 -11.65 -2.90
N THR A 182 -23.11 -10.35 -2.57
CA THR A 182 -21.92 -9.62 -2.17
C THR A 182 -21.23 -10.25 -0.97
N ALA A 183 -22.00 -10.64 0.06
CA ALA A 183 -21.42 -11.30 1.24
C ALA A 183 -20.80 -12.67 0.91
N LEU A 184 -21.37 -13.40 -0.06
CA LEU A 184 -20.81 -14.67 -0.55
C LEU A 184 -19.49 -14.42 -1.29
N SER A 185 -19.45 -13.45 -2.21
CA SER A 185 -18.21 -13.06 -2.94
C SER A 185 -17.08 -12.69 -1.96
N VAL A 186 -17.38 -11.92 -0.92
CA VAL A 186 -16.42 -11.56 0.14
C VAL A 186 -15.88 -12.81 0.85
N LYS A 187 -16.77 -13.74 1.26
CA LYS A 187 -16.39 -14.97 1.97
C LYS A 187 -15.55 -15.90 1.09
N GLU A 188 -15.91 -16.04 -0.18
CA GLU A 188 -15.19 -16.88 -1.13
C GLU A 188 -13.79 -16.35 -1.37
N LEU A 189 -13.64 -15.05 -1.63
CA LEU A 189 -12.32 -14.43 -1.82
C LEU A 189 -11.48 -14.56 -0.54
N LYS A 190 -12.05 -14.25 0.64
CA LYS A 190 -11.35 -14.46 1.92
C LYS A 190 -10.87 -15.89 2.08
N LYS A 191 -11.75 -16.88 1.85
CA LYS A 191 -11.40 -18.30 1.97
C LYS A 191 -10.25 -18.67 1.05
N THR A 192 -10.28 -18.20 -0.18
CA THR A 192 -9.24 -18.47 -1.17
C THR A 192 -7.90 -17.83 -0.81
N LEU A 193 -7.90 -16.57 -0.38
CA LEU A 193 -6.68 -15.87 0.05
C LEU A 193 -6.09 -16.50 1.32
N SER A 194 -6.95 -16.84 2.29
CA SER A 194 -6.50 -17.52 3.52
C SER A 194 -5.91 -18.90 3.24
N ALA A 195 -6.48 -19.66 2.28
CA ALA A 195 -5.92 -20.95 1.85
C ALA A 195 -4.53 -20.81 1.18
N LYS A 196 -4.22 -19.64 0.64
CA LYS A 196 -2.90 -19.28 0.09
C LYS A 196 -1.96 -18.65 1.15
N GLY A 197 -2.32 -18.67 2.42
CA GLY A 197 -1.50 -18.17 3.51
C GLY A 197 -1.56 -16.67 3.75
N ILE A 198 -2.46 -15.95 3.08
CA ILE A 198 -2.63 -14.50 3.27
C ILE A 198 -3.57 -14.24 4.45
N GLU A 199 -3.10 -13.46 5.45
CA GLU A 199 -3.97 -12.96 6.51
C GLU A 199 -5.07 -12.08 5.91
N THR A 200 -6.34 -12.48 6.06
CA THR A 200 -7.44 -11.81 5.37
C THR A 200 -8.57 -11.42 6.32
N LEU A 201 -8.88 -10.13 6.32
CA LEU A 201 -10.04 -9.54 6.99
C LEU A 201 -11.20 -9.41 6.00
N GLU A 202 -12.43 -9.31 6.52
CA GLU A 202 -13.63 -9.11 5.71
C GLU A 202 -14.52 -8.01 6.30
N ALA A 203 -15.17 -7.25 5.42
CA ALA A 203 -16.22 -6.31 5.76
C ALA A 203 -17.26 -6.24 4.64
N VAL A 204 -18.52 -5.97 5.01
CA VAL A 204 -19.59 -5.66 4.04
C VAL A 204 -20.25 -4.37 4.48
N ARG A 205 -20.36 -3.42 3.56
CA ARG A 205 -20.92 -2.07 3.78
C ARG A 205 -22.03 -1.78 2.79
N SER A 206 -22.82 -0.78 3.09
CA SER A 206 -23.93 -0.33 2.26
C SER A 206 -23.83 1.16 2.05
N GLY A 207 -23.81 1.62 0.80
CA GLY A 207 -23.67 3.03 0.46
C GLY A 207 -23.17 3.25 -0.96
N TYR A 208 -22.60 4.42 -1.23
CA TYR A 208 -21.88 4.71 -2.47
C TYR A 208 -20.52 4.03 -2.42
N PRO A 209 -20.15 3.21 -3.43
CA PRO A 209 -18.95 2.39 -3.37
C PRO A 209 -17.65 3.20 -3.19
N ASP A 210 -17.49 4.32 -3.86
CA ASP A 210 -16.33 5.21 -3.74
C ASP A 210 -16.19 5.75 -2.31
N GLU A 211 -17.28 6.26 -1.72
CA GLU A 211 -17.28 6.76 -0.35
C GLU A 211 -16.99 5.65 0.68
N GLU A 212 -17.63 4.48 0.53
CA GLU A 212 -17.47 3.38 1.48
C GLU A 212 -16.07 2.75 1.40
N ILE A 213 -15.44 2.73 0.22
CA ILE A 213 -14.05 2.34 0.05
C ILE A 213 -13.13 3.28 0.84
N LEU A 214 -13.30 4.61 0.69
CA LEU A 214 -12.47 5.60 1.38
C LEU A 214 -12.70 5.61 2.90
N LYS A 215 -13.94 5.43 3.35
CA LYS A 215 -14.26 5.28 4.79
C LYS A 215 -13.58 4.03 5.37
N ALA A 216 -13.70 2.88 4.68
CA ALA A 216 -13.04 1.65 5.11
C ALA A 216 -11.52 1.79 5.12
N ALA A 217 -10.95 2.47 4.12
CA ALA A 217 -9.51 2.72 4.05
C ALA A 217 -9.02 3.52 5.26
N SER A 218 -9.79 4.51 5.71
CA SER A 218 -9.47 5.29 6.90
C SER A 218 -9.56 4.47 8.19
N GLU A 219 -10.66 3.72 8.37
CA GLU A 219 -10.93 2.98 9.61
C GLU A 219 -9.99 1.79 9.83
N HIS A 220 -9.58 1.12 8.75
CA HIS A 220 -8.72 -0.07 8.82
C HIS A 220 -7.23 0.20 8.60
N ALA A 221 -6.82 1.48 8.64
CA ALA A 221 -5.43 1.88 8.40
C ALA A 221 -4.86 1.24 7.11
N VAL A 222 -5.64 1.33 6.04
CA VAL A 222 -5.26 0.81 4.72
C VAL A 222 -4.03 1.55 4.20
N SER A 223 -3.14 0.83 3.57
CA SER A 223 -1.92 1.36 2.98
C SER A 223 -1.94 1.35 1.46
N LEU A 224 -2.86 0.60 0.87
CA LEU A 224 -2.97 0.43 -0.58
C LEU A 224 -4.39 -0.02 -0.93
N ILE A 225 -4.98 0.55 -1.98
CA ILE A 225 -6.26 0.13 -2.56
C ILE A 225 -5.97 -0.56 -3.89
N LEU A 226 -6.38 -1.82 -4.02
CA LEU A 226 -6.30 -2.59 -5.26
C LEU A 226 -7.70 -2.70 -5.87
N LEU A 227 -7.91 -2.00 -6.96
CA LEU A 227 -9.18 -2.03 -7.68
C LEU A 227 -9.18 -3.18 -8.69
N PRO A 228 -10.25 -4.00 -8.74
CA PRO A 228 -10.37 -5.02 -9.76
C PRO A 228 -10.50 -4.36 -11.14
N SER A 229 -9.74 -4.87 -12.12
CA SER A 229 -9.90 -4.48 -13.53
C SER A 229 -10.84 -5.45 -14.24
N GLY A 230 -11.64 -4.93 -15.17
CA GLY A 230 -12.29 -5.77 -16.16
C GLY A 230 -13.48 -6.59 -15.66
N SER A 231 -14.53 -5.92 -15.14
CA SER A 231 -15.88 -6.47 -15.29
C SER A 231 -16.35 -6.16 -16.72
N THR A 232 -16.70 -7.18 -17.49
CA THR A 232 -17.33 -7.01 -18.80
C THR A 232 -18.73 -6.37 -18.68
N THR A 233 -19.27 -6.37 -17.48
CA THR A 233 -20.55 -5.74 -17.14
C THR A 233 -20.31 -4.47 -16.33
N PRO A 234 -20.81 -3.31 -16.77
CA PRO A 234 -20.72 -2.08 -15.98
C PRO A 234 -21.37 -2.28 -14.61
N SER A 235 -20.61 -2.11 -13.55
CA SER A 235 -21.09 -2.18 -12.16
C SER A 235 -20.85 -0.86 -11.44
N GLU A 236 -21.52 -0.65 -10.31
CA GLU A 236 -21.25 0.53 -9.48
C GLU A 236 -19.81 0.52 -8.95
N LEU A 237 -19.23 -0.65 -8.71
CA LEU A 237 -17.83 -0.76 -8.32
C LEU A 237 -16.88 -0.32 -9.46
N SER A 238 -17.20 -0.66 -10.72
CA SER A 238 -16.37 -0.18 -11.85
C SER A 238 -16.48 1.33 -12.06
N LYS A 239 -17.63 1.95 -11.80
CA LYS A 239 -17.78 3.42 -11.78
C LYS A 239 -16.98 4.05 -10.66
N ALA A 240 -17.08 3.51 -9.45
CA ALA A 240 -16.29 3.94 -8.30
C ALA A 240 -14.78 3.79 -8.55
N ALA A 241 -14.36 2.70 -9.19
CA ALA A 241 -12.96 2.50 -9.57
C ALA A 241 -12.48 3.60 -10.54
N ALA A 242 -13.29 3.98 -11.52
CA ALA A 242 -12.96 5.07 -12.45
C ALA A 242 -12.82 6.41 -11.71
N ILE A 243 -13.73 6.73 -10.78
CA ILE A 243 -13.68 7.94 -9.96
C ILE A 243 -12.39 7.96 -9.11
N LEU A 244 -12.11 6.87 -8.40
CA LEU A 244 -10.94 6.76 -7.52
C LEU A 244 -9.62 6.85 -8.28
N LEU A 245 -9.58 6.38 -9.53
CA LEU A 245 -8.41 6.49 -10.39
C LEU A 245 -8.22 7.90 -10.93
N ASP A 246 -9.30 8.57 -11.35
CA ASP A 246 -9.26 9.96 -11.81
C ASP A 246 -8.82 10.91 -10.68
N GLU A 247 -9.24 10.64 -9.46
CA GLU A 247 -8.87 11.40 -8.27
C GLU A 247 -7.59 10.91 -7.58
N SER A 248 -6.91 9.90 -8.11
CA SER A 248 -5.80 9.20 -7.44
C SER A 248 -4.67 10.12 -6.98
N GLU A 249 -4.38 11.21 -7.71
CA GLU A 249 -3.38 12.21 -7.31
C GLU A 249 -3.78 13.03 -6.07
N ARG A 250 -5.08 13.06 -5.73
CA ARG A 250 -5.63 13.78 -4.58
C ARG A 250 -5.90 12.86 -3.40
N LEU A 251 -5.90 11.55 -3.65
CA LEU A 251 -6.17 10.58 -2.61
C LEU A 251 -4.94 10.36 -1.72
N ARG A 252 -5.21 10.18 -0.45
CA ARG A 252 -4.20 9.85 0.56
C ARG A 252 -3.59 8.46 0.35
N TRP A 253 -4.33 7.54 -0.27
CA TRP A 253 -3.92 6.16 -0.49
C TRP A 253 -3.50 5.94 -1.94
N PRO A 254 -2.42 5.20 -2.19
CA PRO A 254 -2.13 4.70 -3.53
C PRO A 254 -3.28 3.81 -4.02
N VAL A 255 -3.68 4.02 -5.27
CA VAL A 255 -4.72 3.23 -5.92
C VAL A 255 -4.12 2.58 -7.15
N PHE A 256 -4.18 1.25 -7.22
CA PHE A 256 -3.71 0.49 -8.37
C PHE A 256 -4.81 -0.38 -8.95
N LEU A 257 -4.85 -0.46 -10.28
CA LEU A 257 -5.66 -1.44 -10.97
C LEU A 257 -4.96 -2.80 -10.97
N LEU A 258 -5.71 -3.83 -10.61
CA LEU A 258 -5.28 -5.20 -10.85
C LEU A 258 -5.31 -5.48 -12.35
N PRO A 259 -4.31 -6.19 -12.93
CA PRO A 259 -4.33 -6.54 -14.34
C PRO A 259 -5.55 -7.42 -14.66
N SER A 260 -6.16 -7.22 -15.84
CA SER A 260 -7.23 -8.09 -16.30
C SER A 260 -6.71 -9.50 -16.57
N ALA A 261 -7.54 -10.52 -16.32
CA ALA A 261 -7.18 -11.92 -16.58
C ALA A 261 -6.92 -12.22 -18.06
N GLU A 262 -7.35 -11.35 -18.98
CA GLU A 262 -7.20 -11.47 -20.44
C GLU A 262 -5.85 -10.93 -20.96
N ALA A 263 -5.00 -10.35 -20.09
CA ALA A 263 -3.72 -9.75 -20.50
C ALA A 263 -2.52 -10.69 -20.32
N ARG A 264 -2.74 -12.00 -20.24
CA ARG A 264 -1.68 -13.03 -20.18
C ARG A 264 -1.74 -13.97 -21.36
#